data_23b8ba9e222572065d6efe74a38e2b9d
#
_entry.id   23b8ba9e222572065d6efe74a38e2b9d
#
_cell.length_a   1.000
_cell.length_b   1.000
_cell.length_c   1.000
_cell.angle_alpha   90.00
_cell.angle_beta   90.00
_cell.angle_gamma   90.00
#
_symmetry.space_group_name_H-M   'P 1'
#
loop_
_entity.id
_entity.type
_entity.pdbx_description
1 polymer ?
#
loop_
_entity_poly.entity_id
_entity_poly.type
_entity_poly.pdbx_seq_one_letter_code
_entity_poly.pdbx_strand_id
1 'polypeptide(L)'
;MNIRLLLVSLLCSLSLSMMAISPSEKQVKELQKSHRIITFGDGLEADSVTKLDMINQFYYDQFRNFQDPQAPYFMLMSKDAQLAMGMGGLVRMRGWYDWGGALNNSGFAPYDISIPTNPARDRWLGSTPSGTAFFVRVIGHDKKYGNYQLYIEANFNGYSSRDFHLKKAYVQYNDWTLGYANSSFSDPSAQPPTVDAQGPNSEISDTNVLLRWMRTFKTNWVVAASIESPDAQVDA
;
A
#
# COMPACT_ATOMS: atom_id res chain seq x y z
N MET A 1 -6.09 56.26 -12.03
CA MET A 1 -6.04 55.09 -11.10
C MET A 1 -6.52 53.88 -11.92
N ASN A 2 -5.59 52.99 -12.23
CA ASN A 2 -5.80 51.95 -13.25
C ASN A 2 -6.78 50.86 -12.78
N ILE A 3 -7.91 50.73 -13.44
CA ILE A 3 -8.95 49.69 -13.23
C ILE A 3 -8.36 48.27 -13.23
N ARG A 4 -7.28 48.05 -13.96
CA ARG A 4 -6.56 46.76 -13.98
C ARG A 4 -5.89 46.37 -12.65
N LEU A 5 -5.41 47.38 -11.89
CA LEU A 5 -4.84 47.13 -10.56
C LEU A 5 -5.91 46.82 -9.51
N LEU A 6 -7.10 47.40 -9.64
CA LEU A 6 -8.25 47.14 -8.77
C LEU A 6 -8.82 45.74 -9.02
N LEU A 7 -8.86 45.24 -10.27
CA LEU A 7 -9.29 43.92 -10.62
C LEU A 7 -8.31 42.83 -10.13
N VAL A 8 -7.00 43.08 -10.20
CA VAL A 8 -5.98 42.15 -9.70
C VAL A 8 -6.01 42.07 -8.18
N SER A 9 -6.21 43.18 -7.47
CA SER A 9 -6.34 43.19 -6.01
C SER A 9 -7.64 42.51 -5.55
N LEU A 10 -8.75 42.64 -6.32
CA LEU A 10 -10.02 41.96 -6.02
C LEU A 10 -9.93 40.47 -6.28
N LEU A 11 -9.22 40.04 -7.33
CA LEU A 11 -8.97 38.62 -7.61
C LEU A 11 -8.02 38.00 -6.57
N CYS A 12 -7.00 38.72 -6.10
CA CYS A 12 -6.14 38.24 -5.01
C CYS A 12 -6.87 38.19 -3.67
N SER A 13 -7.82 39.05 -3.38
CA SER A 13 -8.61 39.00 -2.15
C SER A 13 -9.68 37.88 -2.18
N LEU A 14 -10.17 37.50 -3.35
CA LEU A 14 -11.07 36.36 -3.52
C LEU A 14 -10.37 34.98 -3.43
N SER A 15 -9.07 34.93 -3.71
CA SER A 15 -8.28 33.69 -3.56
C SER A 15 -7.79 33.44 -2.13
N LEU A 16 -7.90 34.41 -1.23
CA LEU A 16 -7.49 34.28 0.18
C LEU A 16 -8.62 33.87 1.13
N SER A 17 -9.85 33.75 0.67
CA SER A 17 -10.97 33.27 1.48
C SER A 17 -11.45 31.86 1.12
N MET A 18 -10.56 30.97 0.67
CA MET A 18 -10.74 29.56 0.96
C MET A 18 -10.50 29.37 2.47
N MET A 19 -11.46 29.81 3.28
CA MET A 19 -11.61 29.34 4.65
C MET A 19 -11.63 27.82 4.56
N ALA A 20 -10.59 27.17 5.07
CA ALA A 20 -10.62 25.74 5.33
C ALA A 20 -11.87 25.53 6.20
N ILE A 21 -12.94 25.03 5.58
CA ILE A 21 -14.16 24.68 6.32
C ILE A 21 -13.71 23.60 7.28
N SER A 22 -13.67 23.93 8.57
CA SER A 22 -13.37 22.97 9.62
C SER A 22 -14.40 21.84 9.50
N PRO A 23 -13.99 20.58 9.34
CA PRO A 23 -14.93 19.48 9.20
C PRO A 23 -15.84 19.47 10.42
N SER A 24 -17.16 19.39 10.18
CA SER A 24 -18.11 19.34 11.27
C SER A 24 -17.90 18.02 12.05
N GLU A 25 -18.12 18.03 13.35
CA GLU A 25 -18.05 16.80 14.16
C GLU A 25 -18.94 15.68 13.57
N LYS A 26 -20.03 16.05 12.92
CA LYS A 26 -20.92 15.11 12.24
C LYS A 26 -20.22 14.38 11.11
N GLN A 27 -19.41 15.07 10.29
CA GLN A 27 -18.64 14.46 9.19
C GLN A 27 -17.59 13.50 9.74
N VAL A 28 -16.91 13.87 10.81
CA VAL A 28 -15.93 12.98 11.45
C VAL A 28 -16.60 11.73 11.99
N LYS A 29 -17.75 11.85 12.66
CA LYS A 29 -18.52 10.70 13.16
C LYS A 29 -19.02 9.78 12.04
N GLU A 30 -19.44 10.33 10.91
CA GLU A 30 -19.84 9.56 9.74
C GLU A 30 -18.63 8.80 9.12
N LEU A 31 -17.49 9.46 8.98
CA LEU A 31 -16.25 8.82 8.51
C LEU A 31 -15.77 7.73 9.46
N GLN A 32 -15.79 7.97 10.76
CA GLN A 32 -15.45 6.98 11.76
C GLN A 32 -16.33 5.73 11.65
N LYS A 33 -17.64 5.91 11.44
CA LYS A 33 -18.56 4.81 11.27
C LYS A 33 -18.35 4.05 9.96
N SER A 34 -18.18 4.77 8.85
CA SER A 34 -18.00 4.15 7.53
C SER A 34 -16.71 3.34 7.42
N HIS A 35 -15.62 3.80 8.05
CA HIS A 35 -14.33 3.13 8.07
C HIS A 35 -14.12 2.21 9.28
N ARG A 36 -15.15 1.97 10.09
CA ARG A 36 -15.08 1.14 11.30
C ARG A 36 -13.93 1.55 12.23
N ILE A 37 -13.84 2.83 12.52
CA ILE A 37 -12.82 3.40 13.39
C ILE A 37 -13.27 3.28 14.84
N ILE A 38 -12.42 2.65 15.66
CA ILE A 38 -12.63 2.48 17.10
C ILE A 38 -11.60 3.35 17.80
N THR A 39 -12.05 4.25 18.66
CA THR A 39 -11.15 5.08 19.48
C THR A 39 -10.82 4.40 20.80
N PHE A 40 -9.57 4.48 21.24
CA PHE A 40 -9.08 3.90 22.50
C PHE A 40 -8.21 4.88 23.28
N GLY A 41 -7.95 4.54 24.55
CA GLY A 41 -7.09 5.32 25.47
C GLY A 41 -7.87 6.30 26.33
N ASP A 42 -7.17 6.85 27.34
CA ASP A 42 -7.74 7.75 28.38
C ASP A 42 -7.31 9.22 28.21
N GLY A 43 -6.64 9.55 27.09
CA GLY A 43 -6.17 10.89 26.79
C GLY A 43 -7.27 11.90 26.48
N LEU A 44 -6.90 13.17 26.42
CA LEU A 44 -7.78 14.23 25.92
C LEU A 44 -8.16 13.92 24.47
N GLU A 45 -9.42 14.14 24.16
CA GLU A 45 -9.93 13.91 22.82
C GLU A 45 -9.39 14.97 21.84
N ALA A 46 -8.77 14.52 20.75
CA ALA A 46 -8.30 15.41 19.70
C ALA A 46 -9.48 16.15 19.03
N ASP A 47 -9.19 17.30 18.50
CA ASP A 47 -10.14 18.06 17.68
C ASP A 47 -10.47 17.34 16.37
N SER A 48 -11.58 17.76 15.75
CA SER A 48 -12.07 17.12 14.52
C SER A 48 -11.10 17.21 13.35
N VAL A 49 -10.28 18.27 13.30
CA VAL A 49 -9.29 18.46 12.23
C VAL A 49 -8.16 17.43 12.35
N THR A 50 -7.60 17.28 13.55
CA THR A 50 -6.53 16.31 13.83
C THR A 50 -7.00 14.87 13.58
N LYS A 51 -8.25 14.53 13.98
CA LYS A 51 -8.83 13.21 13.69
C LYS A 51 -8.99 12.96 12.21
N LEU A 52 -9.49 13.95 11.46
CA LEU A 52 -9.65 13.84 10.02
C LEU A 52 -8.31 13.68 9.32
N ASP A 53 -7.30 14.42 9.75
CA ASP A 53 -5.96 14.33 9.20
C ASP A 53 -5.37 12.93 9.40
N MET A 54 -5.47 12.37 10.59
CA MET A 54 -5.05 10.99 10.87
C MET A 54 -5.82 9.97 10.02
N ILE A 55 -7.13 10.13 9.84
CA ILE A 55 -7.95 9.24 9.00
C ILE A 55 -7.50 9.33 7.54
N ASN A 56 -7.28 10.54 7.03
CA ASN A 56 -6.81 10.75 5.67
C ASN A 56 -5.42 10.14 5.44
N GLN A 57 -4.51 10.35 6.37
CA GLN A 57 -3.17 9.79 6.33
C GLN A 57 -3.22 8.24 6.37
N PHE A 58 -4.12 7.69 7.14
CA PHE A 58 -4.25 6.23 7.28
C PHE A 58 -4.88 5.56 6.06
N TYR A 59 -5.88 6.14 5.43
CA TYR A 59 -6.62 5.52 4.33
C TYR A 59 -6.24 6.05 2.95
N TYR A 60 -5.87 7.31 2.83
CA TYR A 60 -5.74 7.98 1.53
C TYR A 60 -4.33 8.45 1.22
N ASP A 61 -3.59 8.95 2.19
CA ASP A 61 -2.22 9.44 1.99
C ASP A 61 -1.15 8.37 2.23
N GLN A 62 -1.37 7.24 2.06
CA GLN A 62 -0.65 5.98 2.28
C GLN A 62 0.90 6.02 2.25
N PHE A 63 1.57 7.15 2.46
CA PHE A 63 3.04 7.25 2.39
C PHE A 63 3.60 6.52 1.15
N ARG A 64 3.10 6.87 -0.03
CA ARG A 64 3.29 6.11 -1.27
C ARG A 64 4.70 6.15 -1.85
N ASN A 65 5.71 6.19 -1.06
CA ASN A 65 7.10 6.19 -1.50
C ASN A 65 7.47 4.86 -2.20
N PHE A 66 6.97 4.62 -3.42
CA PHE A 66 7.10 3.37 -4.18
C PHE A 66 6.51 2.13 -3.45
N GLN A 67 5.82 2.34 -2.35
CA GLN A 67 5.08 1.33 -1.65
C GLN A 67 3.60 1.47 -1.99
N ASP A 68 2.88 0.39 -1.99
CA ASP A 68 1.42 0.36 -2.14
C ASP A 68 0.82 -0.38 -0.94
N PRO A 69 0.84 0.23 0.25
CA PRO A 69 0.28 -0.40 1.44
C PRO A 69 -1.23 -0.53 1.27
N GLN A 70 -1.75 -1.69 1.64
CA GLN A 70 -3.19 -1.93 1.57
C GLN A 70 -3.94 -1.16 2.67
N ALA A 71 -5.16 -0.73 2.36
CA ALA A 71 -6.03 -0.11 3.34
C ALA A 71 -6.64 -1.17 4.28
N PRO A 72 -6.50 -1.03 5.60
CA PRO A 72 -7.05 -1.99 6.56
C PRO A 72 -8.58 -1.95 6.62
N TYR A 73 -9.19 -3.06 7.06
CA TYR A 73 -10.65 -3.17 7.21
C TYR A 73 -11.19 -2.39 8.41
N PHE A 74 -10.37 -2.14 9.39
CA PHE A 74 -10.73 -1.34 10.55
C PHE A 74 -9.50 -0.57 11.05
N MET A 75 -9.75 0.46 11.82
CA MET A 75 -8.72 1.31 12.39
C MET A 75 -8.96 1.45 13.89
N LEU A 76 -7.95 1.18 14.68
CA LEU A 76 -7.87 1.56 16.07
C LEU A 76 -7.13 2.89 16.14
N MET A 77 -7.74 3.94 16.65
CA MET A 77 -7.17 5.27 16.73
C MET A 77 -7.14 5.72 18.20
N SER A 78 -6.01 6.24 18.65
CA SER A 78 -5.94 6.85 19.98
C SER A 78 -6.83 8.09 20.07
N LYS A 79 -7.38 8.40 21.26
CA LYS A 79 -8.27 9.58 21.42
C LYS A 79 -7.60 10.89 21.05
N ASP A 80 -6.31 11.01 21.30
CA ASP A 80 -5.49 12.16 20.93
C ASP A 80 -5.09 12.18 19.45
N ALA A 81 -5.52 11.16 18.66
CA ALA A 81 -5.20 10.98 17.26
C ALA A 81 -3.69 11.03 16.92
N GLN A 82 -2.84 10.61 17.86
CA GLN A 82 -1.38 10.53 17.64
C GLN A 82 -0.95 9.15 17.14
N LEU A 83 -1.76 8.11 17.38
CA LEU A 83 -1.48 6.74 16.99
C LEU A 83 -2.71 6.12 16.33
N ALA A 84 -2.50 5.49 15.20
CA ALA A 84 -3.49 4.67 14.53
C ALA A 84 -2.89 3.34 14.12
N MET A 85 -3.63 2.27 14.30
CA MET A 85 -3.24 0.94 13.86
C MET A 85 -4.41 0.20 13.26
N GLY A 86 -4.13 -0.69 12.33
CA GLY A 86 -5.14 -1.53 11.72
C GLY A 86 -4.54 -2.76 11.10
N MET A 87 -5.39 -3.72 10.84
CA MET A 87 -5.04 -4.92 10.13
C MET A 87 -6.06 -5.21 9.06
N GLY A 88 -5.63 -5.96 8.07
CA GLY A 88 -6.48 -6.41 6.99
C GLY A 88 -5.88 -7.62 6.33
N GLY A 89 -6.52 -8.05 5.27
CA GLY A 89 -6.08 -9.19 4.51
C GLY A 89 -7.20 -9.73 3.66
N LEU A 90 -6.93 -10.83 3.02
CA LEU A 90 -7.93 -11.55 2.22
C LEU A 90 -7.72 -13.05 2.35
N VAL A 91 -8.82 -13.77 2.33
CA VAL A 91 -8.81 -15.22 2.16
C VAL A 91 -9.10 -15.51 0.69
N ARG A 92 -8.17 -16.20 0.04
CA ARG A 92 -8.27 -16.50 -1.38
C ARG A 92 -8.28 -18.01 -1.58
N MET A 93 -9.26 -18.47 -2.35
CA MET A 93 -9.31 -19.85 -2.84
C MET A 93 -9.34 -19.80 -4.36
N ARG A 94 -8.48 -20.57 -5.00
CA ARG A 94 -8.47 -20.75 -6.45
C ARG A 94 -8.75 -22.21 -6.75
N GLY A 95 -9.57 -22.46 -7.76
CA GLY A 95 -9.79 -23.79 -8.32
C GLY A 95 -9.59 -23.76 -9.82
N TRP A 96 -9.10 -24.87 -10.37
CA TRP A 96 -8.95 -25.03 -11.82
C TRP A 96 -9.23 -26.47 -12.22
N TYR A 97 -9.64 -26.63 -13.46
CA TYR A 97 -9.79 -27.93 -14.07
C TYR A 97 -8.98 -27.94 -15.38
N ASP A 98 -8.07 -28.90 -15.48
CA ASP A 98 -7.20 -29.06 -16.63
C ASP A 98 -7.64 -30.24 -17.47
N TRP A 99 -7.96 -29.97 -18.74
CA TRP A 99 -8.40 -31.00 -19.71
C TRP A 99 -7.26 -31.67 -20.45
N GLY A 100 -6.09 -31.03 -20.53
CA GLY A 100 -5.02 -31.44 -21.41
C GLY A 100 -3.65 -31.61 -20.74
N GLY A 101 -3.57 -31.58 -19.41
CA GLY A 101 -2.32 -31.76 -18.68
C GLY A 101 -1.33 -30.60 -18.83
N ALA A 102 -1.83 -29.40 -19.14
CA ALA A 102 -1.01 -28.21 -19.38
C ALA A 102 -0.66 -27.44 -18.12
N LEU A 103 -1.48 -27.54 -17.06
CA LEU A 103 -1.33 -26.70 -15.87
C LEU A 103 -0.53 -27.41 -14.78
N ASN A 104 0.58 -26.82 -14.38
CA ASN A 104 1.40 -27.31 -13.28
C ASN A 104 0.92 -26.84 -11.92
N ASN A 105 0.34 -25.64 -11.85
CA ASN A 105 -0.10 -25.00 -10.60
C ASN A 105 -1.23 -24.00 -10.85
N SER A 106 -1.63 -23.25 -9.85
CA SER A 106 -2.67 -22.21 -9.93
C SER A 106 -2.27 -20.95 -10.69
N GLY A 107 -0.99 -20.77 -10.99
CA GLY A 107 -0.47 -19.68 -11.83
C GLY A 107 -0.38 -20.17 -13.26
N PHE A 108 -1.02 -19.48 -14.19
CA PHE A 108 -0.87 -19.79 -15.60
C PHE A 108 0.36 -19.10 -16.15
N ALA A 109 1.38 -19.88 -16.46
CA ALA A 109 2.60 -19.43 -17.11
C ALA A 109 2.75 -20.20 -18.44
N PRO A 110 2.57 -19.57 -19.61
CA PRO A 110 2.59 -20.25 -20.89
C PRO A 110 3.87 -21.01 -21.18
N TYR A 111 5.02 -20.53 -20.70
CA TYR A 111 6.32 -21.18 -20.90
C TYR A 111 6.52 -22.42 -20.02
N ASP A 112 5.74 -22.57 -18.94
CA ASP A 112 5.78 -23.77 -18.06
C ASP A 112 4.98 -24.95 -18.63
N ILE A 113 4.29 -24.77 -19.75
CA ILE A 113 3.54 -25.84 -20.41
C ILE A 113 4.54 -26.83 -20.98
N SER A 114 4.57 -28.03 -20.41
CA SER A 114 5.43 -29.11 -20.90
C SER A 114 4.99 -29.58 -22.29
N ILE A 115 5.96 -29.82 -23.18
CA ILE A 115 5.73 -30.38 -24.49
C ILE A 115 6.53 -31.69 -24.59
N PRO A 116 5.85 -32.86 -24.69
CA PRO A 116 4.39 -33.09 -24.68
C PRO A 116 3.77 -32.79 -23.31
N THR A 117 2.48 -32.54 -23.28
CA THR A 117 1.70 -32.32 -22.06
C THR A 117 1.77 -33.57 -21.16
N ASN A 118 1.67 -33.39 -19.85
CA ASN A 118 1.78 -34.49 -18.88
C ASN A 118 0.48 -35.31 -18.80
N PRO A 119 0.44 -36.56 -19.29
CA PRO A 119 -0.77 -37.35 -19.28
C PRO A 119 -1.31 -37.65 -17.87
N ALA A 120 -0.44 -37.63 -16.83
CA ALA A 120 -0.86 -37.86 -15.45
C ALA A 120 -1.71 -36.69 -14.88
N ARG A 121 -1.75 -35.57 -15.57
CA ARG A 121 -2.54 -34.38 -15.20
C ARG A 121 -3.72 -34.16 -16.14
N ASP A 122 -3.95 -35.04 -17.08
CA ASP A 122 -5.14 -34.97 -17.91
C ASP A 122 -6.41 -35.12 -17.06
N ARG A 123 -7.39 -34.26 -17.28
CA ARG A 123 -8.65 -34.16 -16.53
C ARG A 123 -8.46 -34.02 -15.02
N TRP A 124 -7.53 -33.17 -14.63
CA TRP A 124 -7.20 -32.97 -13.23
C TRP A 124 -7.87 -31.72 -12.64
N LEU A 125 -8.49 -31.89 -11.48
CA LEU A 125 -9.05 -30.82 -10.68
C LEU A 125 -8.07 -30.45 -9.58
N GLY A 126 -7.65 -29.19 -9.56
CA GLY A 126 -6.79 -28.66 -8.52
C GLY A 126 -7.44 -27.51 -7.76
N SER A 127 -6.99 -27.30 -6.54
CA SER A 127 -7.38 -26.16 -5.73
C SER A 127 -6.25 -25.73 -4.81
N THR A 128 -6.20 -24.44 -4.50
CA THR A 128 -5.17 -23.89 -3.62
C THR A 128 -5.65 -22.66 -2.87
N PRO A 129 -5.24 -22.45 -1.60
CA PRO A 129 -5.42 -21.21 -0.85
C PRO A 129 -4.35 -20.16 -1.15
N SER A 130 -3.48 -20.39 -2.13
CA SER A 130 -2.38 -19.47 -2.49
C SER A 130 -2.87 -18.07 -2.77
N GLY A 131 -2.17 -17.10 -2.21
CA GLY A 131 -2.53 -15.70 -2.28
C GLY A 131 -3.44 -15.22 -1.14
N THR A 132 -3.79 -16.09 -0.18
CA THR A 132 -4.31 -15.64 1.12
C THR A 132 -3.24 -14.79 1.78
N ALA A 133 -3.59 -13.58 2.22
CA ALA A 133 -2.64 -12.62 2.74
C ALA A 133 -3.23 -11.88 3.93
N PHE A 134 -2.36 -11.38 4.78
CA PHE A 134 -2.71 -10.43 5.84
C PHE A 134 -1.64 -9.35 5.97
N PHE A 135 -2.03 -8.23 6.52
CA PHE A 135 -1.11 -7.13 6.80
C PHE A 135 -1.50 -6.40 8.09
N VAL A 136 -0.51 -5.78 8.69
CA VAL A 136 -0.64 -4.88 9.83
C VAL A 136 0.00 -3.56 9.46
N ARG A 137 -0.69 -2.48 9.78
CA ARG A 137 -0.23 -1.12 9.57
C ARG A 137 -0.36 -0.32 10.85
N VAL A 138 0.69 0.37 11.22
CA VAL A 138 0.71 1.31 12.34
C VAL A 138 1.22 2.64 11.82
N ILE A 139 0.50 3.70 12.10
CA ILE A 139 0.90 5.08 11.79
C ILE A 139 0.91 5.86 13.09
N GLY A 140 1.94 6.65 13.28
CA GLY A 140 2.00 7.60 14.37
C GLY A 140 2.40 8.98 13.87
N HIS A 141 1.87 9.97 14.57
CA HIS A 141 2.19 11.37 14.37
C HIS A 141 2.60 11.98 15.72
N ASP A 142 3.83 12.43 15.79
CA ASP A 142 4.32 13.15 16.95
C ASP A 142 4.73 14.58 16.53
N LYS A 143 4.26 15.58 17.29
CA LYS A 143 4.56 17.00 16.99
C LYS A 143 6.06 17.31 17.04
N LYS A 144 6.83 16.55 17.82
CA LYS A 144 8.26 16.74 17.99
C LYS A 144 9.08 15.89 17.02
N TYR A 145 8.66 14.66 16.78
CA TYR A 145 9.44 13.68 16.03
C TYR A 145 8.91 13.49 14.59
N GLY A 146 7.72 13.98 14.27
CA GLY A 146 7.14 13.85 12.94
C GLY A 146 6.33 12.58 12.73
N ASN A 147 6.19 12.16 11.48
CA ASN A 147 5.35 11.04 11.08
C ASN A 147 6.17 9.75 10.99
N TYR A 148 5.62 8.66 11.47
CA TYR A 148 6.21 7.34 11.29
C TYR A 148 5.15 6.31 10.90
N GLN A 149 5.57 5.31 10.16
CA GLN A 149 4.73 4.18 9.77
C GLN A 149 5.52 2.88 9.93
N LEU A 150 4.86 1.87 10.47
CA LEU A 150 5.27 0.48 10.42
C LEU A 150 4.28 -0.28 9.53
N TYR A 151 4.80 -1.06 8.59
CA TYR A 151 4.00 -1.91 7.72
C TYR A 151 4.59 -3.31 7.62
N ILE A 152 3.76 -4.31 7.84
CA ILE A 152 4.12 -5.72 7.68
C ILE A 152 3.04 -6.38 6.86
N GLU A 153 3.43 -7.05 5.77
CA GLU A 153 2.55 -7.83 4.90
C GLU A 153 3.15 -9.20 4.69
N ALA A 154 2.30 -10.22 4.81
CA ALA A 154 2.67 -11.59 4.55
C ALA A 154 1.56 -12.32 3.79
N ASN A 155 1.95 -13.31 3.01
CA ASN A 155 1.02 -14.14 2.27
C ASN A 155 1.36 -15.62 2.45
N PHE A 156 0.38 -16.47 2.12
CA PHE A 156 0.57 -17.91 2.00
C PHE A 156 0.80 -18.23 0.53
N ASN A 157 1.99 -18.71 0.24
CA ASN A 157 2.43 -19.05 -1.11
C ASN A 157 3.35 -20.27 -1.06
N GLY A 158 4.13 -20.54 -2.10
CA GLY A 158 5.09 -21.62 -2.16
C GLY A 158 4.54 -22.89 -2.78
N TYR A 159 5.37 -23.92 -2.82
CA TYR A 159 5.07 -25.20 -3.51
C TYR A 159 3.83 -25.90 -2.96
N SER A 160 3.66 -25.90 -1.64
CA SER A 160 2.47 -26.47 -0.98
C SER A 160 1.32 -25.46 -0.89
N SER A 161 1.50 -24.22 -1.31
CA SER A 161 0.57 -23.09 -1.15
C SER A 161 0.18 -22.79 0.31
N ARG A 162 0.98 -23.27 1.26
CA ARG A 162 0.74 -23.12 2.71
C ARG A 162 1.90 -22.47 3.43
N ASP A 163 3.02 -22.27 2.74
CA ASP A 163 4.19 -21.64 3.34
C ASP A 163 3.93 -20.17 3.59
N PHE A 164 4.31 -19.74 4.77
CA PHE A 164 4.20 -18.35 5.16
C PHE A 164 5.39 -17.56 4.62
N HIS A 165 5.12 -16.58 3.77
CA HIS A 165 6.11 -15.73 3.17
C HIS A 165 5.95 -14.28 3.62
N LEU A 166 7.02 -13.71 4.12
CA LEU A 166 7.09 -12.28 4.35
C LEU A 166 7.14 -11.58 3.00
N LYS A 167 6.17 -10.73 2.74
CA LYS A 167 6.06 -9.99 1.49
C LYS A 167 6.68 -8.60 1.58
N LYS A 168 6.43 -7.92 2.69
CA LYS A 168 7.00 -6.61 3.03
C LYS A 168 7.11 -6.45 4.53
N ALA A 169 8.17 -5.83 5.00
CA ALA A 169 8.33 -5.43 6.39
C ALA A 169 9.23 -4.20 6.45
N TYR A 170 8.65 -3.03 6.62
CA TYR A 170 9.41 -1.80 6.62
C TYR A 170 8.89 -0.79 7.64
N VAL A 171 9.78 0.11 8.00
CA VAL A 171 9.48 1.31 8.78
C VAL A 171 9.75 2.52 7.90
N GLN A 172 8.83 3.47 7.92
CA GLN A 172 9.02 4.79 7.35
C GLN A 172 9.07 5.83 8.47
N TYR A 173 9.99 6.74 8.38
CA TYR A 173 10.12 7.87 9.28
C TYR A 173 10.40 9.12 8.46
N ASN A 174 9.42 10.01 8.41
CA ASN A 174 9.45 11.17 7.51
C ASN A 174 9.81 10.76 6.07
N ASP A 175 10.92 11.25 5.55
CA ASP A 175 11.41 10.97 4.19
C ASP A 175 12.19 9.64 4.06
N TRP A 176 12.41 8.92 5.16
CA TRP A 176 13.23 7.71 5.19
C TRP A 176 12.39 6.44 5.23
N THR A 177 12.80 5.43 4.48
CA THR A 177 12.25 4.07 4.52
C THR A 177 13.38 3.09 4.80
N LEU A 178 13.20 2.21 5.78
CA LEU A 178 14.14 1.15 6.14
C LEU A 178 13.39 -0.17 6.27
N GLY A 179 13.89 -1.21 5.65
CA GLY A 179 13.37 -2.56 5.76
C GLY A 179 13.24 -3.29 4.44
N TYR A 180 12.44 -4.36 4.43
CA TYR A 180 12.15 -5.17 3.26
C TYR A 180 10.94 -4.60 2.53
N ALA A 181 11.19 -3.97 1.39
CA ALA A 181 10.21 -3.15 0.68
C ALA A 181 10.46 -3.16 -0.84
N ASN A 182 9.50 -2.68 -1.62
CA ASN A 182 9.69 -2.58 -3.07
C ASN A 182 10.92 -1.76 -3.39
N SER A 183 11.73 -2.26 -4.32
CA SER A 183 12.89 -1.57 -4.87
C SER A 183 12.51 -0.19 -5.42
N SER A 184 13.45 0.73 -5.44
CA SER A 184 13.26 2.05 -6.07
C SER A 184 13.09 1.96 -7.59
N PHE A 185 13.41 0.81 -8.18
CA PHE A 185 13.18 0.51 -9.60
C PHE A 185 11.83 -0.14 -9.87
N SER A 186 11.06 -0.49 -8.83
CA SER A 186 9.74 -1.10 -8.95
C SER A 186 8.65 -0.05 -8.71
N ASP A 187 7.77 0.18 -9.68
CA ASP A 187 6.58 1.01 -9.52
C ASP A 187 5.31 0.18 -9.70
N PRO A 188 4.72 -0.33 -8.62
CA PRO A 188 3.49 -1.11 -8.70
C PRO A 188 2.31 -0.34 -9.27
N SER A 189 2.34 0.99 -9.20
CA SER A 189 1.25 1.84 -9.71
C SER A 189 1.28 1.97 -11.23
N ALA A 190 2.41 1.71 -11.85
CA ALA A 190 2.57 1.73 -13.30
C ALA A 190 2.19 0.39 -13.98
N GLN A 191 1.93 -0.65 -13.19
CA GLN A 191 1.58 -1.97 -13.72
C GLN A 191 0.18 -1.97 -14.35
N PRO A 192 0.03 -2.36 -15.62
CA PRO A 192 -1.27 -2.55 -16.22
C PRO A 192 -1.95 -3.79 -15.62
N PRO A 193 -3.28 -3.82 -15.51
CA PRO A 193 -3.99 -5.01 -15.09
C PRO A 193 -3.83 -6.12 -16.15
N THR A 194 -3.13 -7.18 -15.81
CA THR A 194 -2.93 -8.35 -16.66
C THR A 194 -3.64 -9.57 -16.12
N VAL A 195 -4.09 -10.47 -17.00
CA VAL A 195 -4.63 -11.78 -16.62
C VAL A 195 -3.49 -12.73 -16.26
N ASP A 196 -2.32 -12.52 -16.85
CA ASP A 196 -1.11 -13.27 -16.59
C ASP A 196 -0.57 -12.93 -15.18
N ALA A 197 -0.28 -13.97 -14.40
CA ALA A 197 0.28 -13.81 -13.06
C ALA A 197 1.71 -13.24 -13.06
N GLN A 198 2.38 -13.28 -14.21
CA GLN A 198 3.73 -12.77 -14.39
C GLN A 198 3.80 -11.31 -14.78
N GLY A 199 2.66 -10.72 -15.17
CA GLY A 199 2.64 -9.36 -15.66
C GLY A 199 3.26 -9.17 -17.06
N PRO A 200 3.48 -7.94 -17.49
CA PRO A 200 4.08 -7.65 -18.78
C PRO A 200 5.56 -8.04 -18.83
N ASN A 201 6.03 -8.43 -20.01
CA ASN A 201 7.46 -8.67 -20.24
C ASN A 201 8.27 -7.41 -19.87
N SER A 202 9.40 -7.61 -19.23
CA SER A 202 10.31 -6.56 -18.76
C SER A 202 9.78 -5.77 -17.54
N GLU A 203 8.79 -6.28 -16.85
CA GLU A 203 8.40 -5.74 -15.56
C GLU A 203 9.50 -5.98 -14.53
N ILE A 204 9.94 -4.90 -13.88
CA ILE A 204 10.82 -4.98 -12.72
C ILE A 204 9.94 -4.91 -11.49
N SER A 205 9.71 -6.05 -10.85
CA SER A 205 8.98 -6.17 -9.59
C SER A 205 9.86 -6.88 -8.59
N ASP A 206 10.63 -6.10 -7.87
CA ASP A 206 11.58 -6.63 -6.90
C ASP A 206 11.35 -6.03 -5.51
N THR A 207 11.60 -6.84 -4.48
CA THR A 207 11.47 -6.45 -3.07
C THR A 207 12.77 -6.77 -2.37
N ASN A 208 13.45 -5.75 -1.87
CA ASN A 208 14.79 -5.83 -1.31
C ASN A 208 14.85 -5.28 0.11
N VAL A 209 15.84 -5.69 0.87
CA VAL A 209 16.24 -4.96 2.06
C VAL A 209 16.87 -3.65 1.61
N LEU A 210 16.31 -2.53 2.03
CA LEU A 210 16.73 -1.22 1.57
C LEU A 210 16.73 -0.17 2.68
N LEU A 211 17.58 0.82 2.49
CA LEU A 211 17.49 2.13 3.12
C LEU A 211 17.29 3.16 2.02
N ARG A 212 16.17 3.85 2.02
CA ARG A 212 15.82 4.83 1.01
C ARG A 212 15.45 6.16 1.64
N TRP A 213 15.99 7.22 1.08
CA TRP A 213 15.51 8.57 1.27
C TRP A 213 14.72 9.01 0.05
N MET A 214 13.53 9.59 0.25
CA MET A 214 12.68 10.06 -0.83
C MET A 214 11.96 11.32 -0.42
N ARG A 215 12.03 12.35 -1.27
CA ARG A 215 11.38 13.62 -1.01
C ARG A 215 10.72 14.18 -2.25
N THR A 216 9.51 14.70 -2.05
CA THR A 216 8.78 15.42 -3.10
C THR A 216 9.11 16.90 -3.03
N PHE A 217 9.61 17.45 -4.13
CA PHE A 217 9.90 18.87 -4.30
C PHE A 217 8.87 19.50 -5.21
N LYS A 218 8.19 20.51 -4.73
CA LYS A 218 7.04 21.13 -5.42
C LYS A 218 5.98 20.05 -5.72
N THR A 219 5.13 20.28 -6.72
CA THR A 219 4.04 19.33 -7.04
C THR A 219 4.45 18.19 -7.97
N ASN A 220 5.59 18.24 -8.62
CA ASN A 220 5.88 17.39 -9.78
C ASN A 220 7.23 16.66 -9.75
N TRP A 221 8.09 16.93 -8.76
CA TRP A 221 9.42 16.32 -8.71
C TRP A 221 9.54 15.43 -7.47
N VAL A 222 9.85 14.16 -7.69
CA VAL A 222 10.22 13.23 -6.63
C VAL A 222 11.67 12.86 -6.83
N VAL A 223 12.47 13.01 -5.79
CA VAL A 223 13.87 12.58 -5.76
C VAL A 223 13.98 11.46 -4.74
N ALA A 224 14.57 10.35 -5.16
CA ALA A 224 14.84 9.21 -4.30
C ALA A 224 16.32 8.83 -4.43
N ALA A 225 16.90 8.40 -3.30
CA ALA A 225 18.21 7.77 -3.24
C ALA A 225 18.11 6.56 -2.31
N SER A 226 18.59 5.40 -2.75
CA SER A 226 18.51 4.16 -1.98
C SER A 226 19.82 3.40 -2.01
N ILE A 227 20.03 2.63 -0.95
CA ILE A 227 21.00 1.54 -0.86
C ILE A 227 20.17 0.28 -0.69
N GLU A 228 20.33 -0.67 -1.59
CA GLU A 228 19.52 -1.89 -1.66
C GLU A 228 20.44 -3.11 -1.68
N SER A 229 19.98 -4.20 -1.06
CA SER A 229 20.63 -5.51 -1.14
C SER A 229 19.77 -6.41 -2.02
N PRO A 230 20.02 -6.45 -3.34
CA PRO A 230 19.27 -7.30 -4.24
C PRO A 230 19.57 -8.77 -3.97
N ASP A 231 18.54 -9.60 -4.01
CA ASP A 231 18.67 -11.05 -3.94
C ASP A 231 18.88 -11.59 -5.37
N ALA A 232 20.07 -11.37 -5.90
CA ALA A 232 20.41 -11.78 -7.26
C ALA A 232 20.66 -13.30 -7.28
N GLN A 233 19.69 -14.06 -7.79
CA GLN A 233 19.94 -15.44 -8.20
C GLN A 233 20.67 -15.42 -9.56
N VAL A 234 21.93 -15.69 -9.55
CA VAL A 234 22.70 -15.93 -10.78
C VAL A 234 22.67 -17.43 -11.02
N ASP A 235 21.88 -17.87 -11.97
CA ASP A 235 21.95 -19.23 -12.49
C ASP A 235 23.29 -19.38 -13.23
N ALA A 236 24.18 -20.19 -12.65
CA ALA A 236 25.49 -20.50 -13.22
C ALA A 236 25.44 -21.76 -14.10
#